data_2ac7e2d46af2efe032fc4901ecbf3a6f
#
_entry.id   2ac7e2d46af2efe032fc4901ecbf3a6f
#
_cell.length_a   1.000
_cell.length_b   1.000
_cell.length_c   1.000
_cell.angle_alpha   90.00
_cell.angle_beta   90.00
_cell.angle_gamma   90.00
#
_symmetry.space_group_name_H-M   'P 1'
#
loop_
_entity.id
_entity.type
_entity.pdbx_description
1 polymer ?
#
loop_
_entity_poly.entity_id
_entity_poly.type
_entity_poly.pdbx_seq_one_letter_code
_entity_poly.pdbx_strand_id
1 'polypeptide(L)'
;MTRVLVTGGAGTIGAAVVRRLLGDPSFDVRVSDQRAAPQWMRESCEVHTGDLRLHEQASEATKGCTHVIHLAAIVGGIANFHKLPHTLTSVNSALYDAVIQAALDHDVERFTYVSSSMVFERATEYPTTEEHVFQTPMPRSAYGFSKMAGEVWCRAAHDEHGLPYTICRPFNAYGPGEMPDDEPGIAHAVPDLIRKVLSGQHPLQIFGSGAQTRTLTHIDDIADGVVAAMSSPAGLHEDFNISASEELTVAEIARIIWEACDRDPAEFELEHLPTFTVDVVRRWPDVSKAKRMLGWEARIGVHEGVAQTVQWLRERLAAADA
;
A
#
# COMPACT_ATOMS: atom_id res chain seq x y z
N MET A 1 -15.24 -4.77 -22.49
CA MET A 1 -14.16 -3.98 -21.89
C MET A 1 -14.53 -3.74 -20.45
N THR A 2 -13.69 -4.13 -19.52
CA THR A 2 -13.93 -3.98 -18.10
C THR A 2 -13.60 -2.56 -17.65
N ARG A 3 -14.59 -1.81 -17.16
CA ARG A 3 -14.36 -0.44 -16.67
C ARG A 3 -14.04 -0.47 -15.18
N VAL A 4 -12.83 0.00 -14.84
CA VAL A 4 -12.28 -0.08 -13.49
C VAL A 4 -12.16 1.32 -12.89
N LEU A 5 -12.83 1.57 -11.76
CA LEU A 5 -12.57 2.74 -10.92
C LEU A 5 -11.38 2.43 -9.98
N VAL A 6 -10.35 3.26 -9.99
CA VAL A 6 -9.25 3.23 -9.04
C VAL A 6 -9.38 4.43 -8.11
N THR A 7 -9.84 4.23 -6.87
CA THR A 7 -9.90 5.30 -5.88
C THR A 7 -8.54 5.47 -5.21
N GLY A 8 -8.13 6.71 -4.91
CA GLY A 8 -6.78 6.98 -4.43
C GLY A 8 -5.71 6.77 -5.52
N GLY A 9 -6.10 6.88 -6.79
CA GLY A 9 -5.24 6.56 -7.92
C GLY A 9 -4.05 7.49 -8.10
N ALA A 10 -4.06 8.71 -7.54
CA ALA A 10 -2.91 9.60 -7.52
C ALA A 10 -1.91 9.29 -6.39
N GLY A 11 -2.17 8.26 -5.57
CA GLY A 11 -1.25 7.75 -4.56
C GLY A 11 -0.14 6.88 -5.14
N THR A 12 0.84 6.53 -4.32
CA THR A 12 2.00 5.71 -4.73
C THR A 12 1.58 4.37 -5.33
N ILE A 13 0.84 3.54 -4.57
CA ILE A 13 0.34 2.26 -5.07
C ILE A 13 -0.73 2.47 -6.15
N GLY A 14 -1.62 3.47 -5.97
CA GLY A 14 -2.68 3.78 -6.93
C GLY A 14 -2.14 4.09 -8.33
N ALA A 15 -1.09 4.91 -8.41
CA ALA A 15 -0.45 5.26 -9.67
C ALA A 15 0.20 4.03 -10.36
N ALA A 16 0.77 3.10 -9.59
CA ALA A 16 1.29 1.85 -10.14
C ALA A 16 0.15 0.95 -10.67
N VAL A 17 -0.95 0.82 -9.93
CA VAL A 17 -2.16 0.09 -10.36
C VAL A 17 -2.73 0.69 -11.64
N VAL A 18 -2.84 2.02 -11.73
CA VAL A 18 -3.32 2.71 -12.94
C VAL A 18 -2.41 2.41 -14.12
N ARG A 19 -1.09 2.53 -13.98
CA ARG A 19 -0.13 2.18 -15.06
C ARG A 19 -0.28 0.72 -15.50
N ARG A 20 -0.43 -0.19 -14.56
CA ARG A 20 -0.60 -1.62 -14.85
C ARG A 20 -1.88 -1.89 -15.66
N LEU A 21 -2.98 -1.26 -15.27
CA LEU A 21 -4.27 -1.40 -15.98
C LEU A 21 -4.20 -0.80 -17.40
N LEU A 22 -3.61 0.40 -17.53
CA LEU A 22 -3.45 1.07 -18.84
C LEU A 22 -2.55 0.29 -19.80
N GLY A 23 -1.68 -0.58 -19.31
CA GLY A 23 -0.86 -1.50 -20.10
C GLY A 23 -1.64 -2.66 -20.73
N ASP A 24 -2.92 -2.83 -20.40
CA ASP A 24 -3.78 -3.90 -20.92
C ASP A 24 -5.06 -3.31 -21.54
N PRO A 25 -5.24 -3.41 -22.88
CA PRO A 25 -6.36 -2.80 -23.59
C PRO A 25 -7.74 -3.40 -23.24
N SER A 26 -7.80 -4.45 -22.43
CA SER A 26 -9.07 -5.01 -21.94
C SER A 26 -9.72 -4.14 -20.87
N PHE A 27 -8.97 -3.21 -20.26
CA PHE A 27 -9.45 -2.30 -19.24
C PHE A 27 -9.70 -0.89 -19.76
N ASP A 28 -10.80 -0.29 -19.32
CA ASP A 28 -11.07 1.15 -19.37
C ASP A 28 -10.93 1.70 -17.94
N VAL A 29 -10.06 2.68 -17.75
CA VAL A 29 -9.64 3.13 -16.41
C VAL A 29 -10.25 4.48 -16.09
N ARG A 30 -10.93 4.57 -14.95
CA ARG A 30 -11.29 5.81 -14.30
C ARG A 30 -10.52 5.92 -12.97
N VAL A 31 -9.99 7.10 -12.70
CA VAL A 31 -9.32 7.42 -11.44
C VAL A 31 -10.17 8.37 -10.62
N SER A 32 -10.22 8.18 -9.30
CA SER A 32 -10.75 9.18 -8.38
C SER A 32 -9.77 9.45 -7.25
N ASP A 33 -9.44 10.74 -7.02
CA ASP A 33 -8.57 11.19 -5.91
C ASP A 33 -8.97 12.62 -5.50
N GLN A 34 -8.70 13.00 -4.25
CA GLN A 34 -8.83 14.39 -3.80
C GLN A 34 -7.67 15.26 -4.32
N ARG A 35 -6.50 14.65 -4.54
CA ARG A 35 -5.32 15.33 -5.07
C ARG A 35 -5.42 15.48 -6.57
N ALA A 36 -4.77 16.51 -7.09
CA ALA A 36 -4.63 16.68 -8.52
C ALA A 36 -3.88 15.48 -9.12
N ALA A 37 -4.51 14.80 -10.07
CA ALA A 37 -3.87 13.73 -10.81
C ALA A 37 -2.68 14.27 -11.64
N PRO A 38 -1.56 13.55 -11.74
CA PRO A 38 -0.44 13.93 -12.59
C PRO A 38 -0.86 14.03 -14.06
N GLN A 39 -0.11 14.81 -14.85
CA GLN A 39 -0.46 15.09 -16.26
C GLN A 39 -0.64 13.82 -17.07
N TRP A 40 0.29 12.86 -16.98
CA TRP A 40 0.21 11.60 -17.72
C TRP A 40 -1.10 10.83 -17.45
N MET A 41 -1.61 10.90 -16.22
CA MET A 41 -2.85 10.22 -15.82
C MET A 41 -4.06 10.91 -16.45
N ARG A 42 -4.10 12.26 -16.46
CA ARG A 42 -5.18 13.03 -17.11
C ARG A 42 -5.23 12.86 -18.64
N GLU A 43 -4.08 12.56 -19.23
CA GLU A 43 -3.98 12.32 -20.69
C GLU A 43 -4.33 10.88 -21.08
N SER A 44 -4.26 9.94 -20.12
CA SER A 44 -4.39 8.51 -20.42
C SER A 44 -5.69 7.88 -19.93
N CYS A 45 -6.40 8.51 -19.00
CA CYS A 45 -7.65 7.97 -18.45
C CYS A 45 -8.59 9.06 -17.96
N GLU A 46 -9.84 8.69 -17.69
CA GLU A 46 -10.81 9.58 -17.07
C GLU A 46 -10.44 9.86 -15.61
N VAL A 47 -10.44 11.13 -15.20
CA VAL A 47 -10.13 11.54 -13.84
C VAL A 47 -11.32 12.27 -13.23
N HIS A 48 -11.80 11.73 -12.12
CA HIS A 48 -12.77 12.36 -11.22
C HIS A 48 -12.03 12.94 -10.00
N THR A 49 -12.11 14.23 -9.77
CA THR A 49 -11.54 14.87 -8.58
C THR A 49 -12.67 15.14 -7.58
N GLY A 50 -12.60 14.52 -6.40
CA GLY A 50 -13.66 14.67 -5.42
C GLY A 50 -13.36 14.04 -4.06
N ASP A 51 -14.20 14.34 -3.10
CA ASP A 51 -14.17 13.78 -1.75
C ASP A 51 -15.08 12.56 -1.66
N LEU A 52 -14.50 11.36 -1.78
CA LEU A 52 -15.25 10.11 -1.74
C LEU A 52 -15.85 9.74 -0.38
N ARG A 53 -15.69 10.58 0.66
CA ARG A 53 -16.45 10.46 1.90
C ARG A 53 -17.90 10.91 1.72
N LEU A 54 -18.16 11.67 0.67
CA LEU A 54 -19.49 12.12 0.29
C LEU A 54 -20.11 11.10 -0.67
N HIS A 55 -21.18 10.45 -0.27
CA HIS A 55 -21.83 9.39 -1.06
C HIS A 55 -22.17 9.84 -2.49
N GLU A 56 -22.64 11.08 -2.68
CA GLU A 56 -22.95 11.63 -4.00
C GLU A 56 -21.72 11.62 -4.92
N GLN A 57 -20.55 12.03 -4.41
CA GLN A 57 -19.30 12.03 -5.18
C GLN A 57 -18.75 10.62 -5.41
N ALA A 58 -18.90 9.73 -4.42
CA ALA A 58 -18.55 8.32 -4.58
C ALA A 58 -19.43 7.64 -5.63
N SER A 59 -20.74 7.91 -5.63
CA SER A 59 -21.69 7.40 -6.62
C SER A 59 -21.37 7.93 -8.02
N GLU A 60 -21.08 9.22 -8.18
CA GLU A 60 -20.69 9.80 -9.47
C GLU A 60 -19.40 9.15 -10.01
N ALA A 61 -18.40 8.98 -9.14
CA ALA A 61 -17.14 8.31 -9.52
C ALA A 61 -17.34 6.85 -9.94
N THR A 62 -18.26 6.13 -9.27
CA THR A 62 -18.52 4.69 -9.50
C THR A 62 -19.44 4.45 -10.70
N LYS A 63 -20.27 5.42 -11.07
CA LYS A 63 -21.27 5.29 -12.13
C LYS A 63 -20.69 4.75 -13.45
N GLY A 64 -21.24 3.64 -13.91
CA GLY A 64 -20.84 2.96 -15.16
C GLY A 64 -19.52 2.17 -15.04
N CYS A 65 -18.93 2.06 -13.87
CA CYS A 65 -17.81 1.15 -13.62
C CYS A 65 -18.34 -0.23 -13.22
N THR A 66 -17.72 -1.28 -13.76
CA THR A 66 -18.01 -2.67 -13.40
C THR A 66 -17.14 -3.16 -12.25
N HIS A 67 -15.96 -2.57 -12.10
CA HIS A 67 -14.98 -2.97 -11.08
C HIS A 67 -14.50 -1.74 -10.31
N VAL A 68 -14.24 -1.92 -9.01
CA VAL A 68 -13.64 -0.91 -8.13
C VAL A 68 -12.39 -1.47 -7.49
N ILE A 69 -11.27 -0.75 -7.58
CA ILE A 69 -10.09 -0.98 -6.74
C ILE A 69 -10.02 0.16 -5.73
N HIS A 70 -10.35 -0.14 -4.47
CA HIS A 70 -10.44 0.87 -3.42
C HIS A 70 -9.11 0.98 -2.65
N LEU A 71 -8.32 2.02 -3.01
CA LEU A 71 -7.06 2.37 -2.37
C LEU A 71 -7.14 3.67 -1.55
N ALA A 72 -8.20 4.48 -1.77
CA ALA A 72 -8.35 5.75 -1.07
C ALA A 72 -8.39 5.53 0.46
N ALA A 73 -7.44 6.10 1.15
CA ALA A 73 -7.33 6.07 2.60
C ALA A 73 -6.36 7.16 3.07
N ILE A 74 -6.50 7.62 4.31
CA ILE A 74 -5.39 8.30 4.98
C ILE A 74 -4.40 7.23 5.42
N VAL A 75 -3.18 7.36 4.94
CA VAL A 75 -2.03 6.49 5.23
C VAL A 75 -0.82 7.39 5.52
N GLY A 76 0.22 6.84 6.07
CA GLY A 76 1.50 7.51 6.29
C GLY A 76 2.45 6.61 7.05
N GLY A 77 3.63 7.11 7.37
CA GLY A 77 4.59 6.41 8.22
C GLY A 77 4.10 6.30 9.67
N ILE A 78 4.90 5.63 10.49
CA ILE A 78 4.55 5.27 11.87
C ILE A 78 4.22 6.47 12.75
N ALA A 79 4.81 7.65 12.50
CA ALA A 79 4.53 8.86 13.26
C ALA A 79 3.07 9.34 13.08
N ASN A 80 2.49 9.21 11.88
CA ASN A 80 1.10 9.58 11.62
C ASN A 80 0.10 8.72 12.40
N PHE A 81 0.42 7.45 12.64
CA PHE A 81 -0.46 6.56 13.43
C PHE A 81 -0.65 7.05 14.86
N HIS A 82 0.34 7.73 15.41
CA HIS A 82 0.30 8.28 16.77
C HIS A 82 -0.23 9.70 16.83
N LYS A 83 -0.01 10.51 15.78
CA LYS A 83 -0.43 11.93 15.74
C LYS A 83 -1.90 12.13 15.42
N LEU A 84 -2.47 11.30 14.56
CA LEU A 84 -3.81 11.49 13.98
C LEU A 84 -4.75 10.28 14.18
N PRO A 85 -4.79 9.61 15.35
CA PRO A 85 -5.53 8.35 15.50
C PRO A 85 -7.03 8.49 15.23
N HIS A 86 -7.67 9.54 15.73
CA HIS A 86 -9.10 9.81 15.48
C HIS A 86 -9.36 10.11 14.00
N THR A 87 -8.56 10.98 13.38
CA THR A 87 -8.72 11.37 11.98
C THR A 87 -8.56 10.16 11.05
N LEU A 88 -7.55 9.32 11.28
CA LEU A 88 -7.35 8.08 10.52
C LEU A 88 -8.57 7.17 10.58
N THR A 89 -9.11 6.94 11.78
CA THR A 89 -10.26 6.06 11.95
C THR A 89 -11.52 6.67 11.32
N SER A 90 -11.81 7.94 11.62
CA SER A 90 -13.02 8.61 11.15
C SER A 90 -13.07 8.76 9.64
N VAL A 91 -11.99 9.26 9.04
CA VAL A 91 -11.94 9.50 7.58
C VAL A 91 -11.97 8.19 6.80
N ASN A 92 -11.18 7.18 7.23
CA ASN A 92 -11.18 5.89 6.55
C ASN A 92 -12.54 5.17 6.66
N SER A 93 -13.21 5.25 7.82
CA SER A 93 -14.56 4.69 7.96
C SER A 93 -15.58 5.37 7.03
N ALA A 94 -15.54 6.69 6.93
CA ALA A 94 -16.41 7.42 6.01
C ALA A 94 -16.16 7.09 4.54
N LEU A 95 -14.90 6.84 4.16
CA LEU A 95 -14.55 6.37 2.82
C LEU A 95 -15.11 4.97 2.55
N TYR A 96 -15.00 4.05 3.51
CA TYR A 96 -15.52 2.68 3.34
C TYR A 96 -17.04 2.68 3.18
N ASP A 97 -17.74 3.39 4.05
CA ASP A 97 -19.20 3.55 3.99
C ASP A 97 -19.65 4.08 2.63
N ALA A 98 -19.17 5.25 2.24
CA ALA A 98 -19.62 5.90 1.02
C ALA A 98 -19.27 5.13 -0.27
N VAL A 99 -18.05 4.57 -0.36
CA VAL A 99 -17.61 3.89 -1.59
C VAL A 99 -18.21 2.49 -1.70
N ILE A 100 -18.41 1.76 -0.60
CA ILE A 100 -19.11 0.47 -0.62
C ILE A 100 -20.57 0.68 -0.98
N GLN A 101 -21.25 1.69 -0.38
CA GLN A 101 -22.64 2.00 -0.74
C GLN A 101 -22.76 2.36 -2.24
N ALA A 102 -21.85 3.18 -2.77
CA ALA A 102 -21.83 3.51 -4.19
C ALA A 102 -21.60 2.26 -5.07
N ALA A 103 -20.77 1.32 -4.63
CA ALA A 103 -20.55 0.07 -5.34
C ALA A 103 -21.84 -0.80 -5.37
N LEU A 104 -22.61 -0.82 -4.29
CA LEU A 104 -23.90 -1.49 -4.23
C LEU A 104 -24.94 -0.81 -5.12
N ASP A 105 -25.04 0.52 -5.08
CA ASP A 105 -26.02 1.31 -5.86
C ASP A 105 -25.82 1.15 -7.38
N HIS A 106 -24.59 0.81 -7.82
CA HIS A 106 -24.23 0.65 -9.22
C HIS A 106 -23.98 -0.80 -9.63
N ASP A 107 -24.38 -1.77 -8.83
CA ASP A 107 -24.26 -3.21 -9.12
C ASP A 107 -22.85 -3.61 -9.58
N VAL A 108 -21.82 -3.14 -8.85
CA VAL A 108 -20.41 -3.42 -9.18
C VAL A 108 -20.13 -4.92 -9.16
N GLU A 109 -19.57 -5.45 -10.24
CA GLU A 109 -19.28 -6.88 -10.42
C GLU A 109 -18.07 -7.36 -9.58
N ARG A 110 -17.18 -6.45 -9.18
CA ARG A 110 -16.03 -6.73 -8.30
C ARG A 110 -15.59 -5.50 -7.53
N PHE A 111 -15.63 -5.58 -6.22
CA PHE A 111 -15.06 -4.60 -5.29
C PHE A 111 -13.77 -5.13 -4.69
N THR A 112 -12.62 -4.60 -5.14
CA THR A 112 -11.31 -4.99 -4.61
C THR A 112 -10.84 -4.00 -3.56
N TYR A 113 -10.86 -4.43 -2.30
CA TYR A 113 -10.39 -3.63 -1.17
C TYR A 113 -8.89 -3.83 -0.95
N VAL A 114 -8.14 -2.73 -0.96
CA VAL A 114 -6.72 -2.76 -0.61
C VAL A 114 -6.55 -2.44 0.87
N SER A 115 -6.40 -3.51 1.64
CA SER A 115 -6.17 -3.52 3.07
C SER A 115 -4.69 -3.22 3.39
N SER A 116 -4.11 -3.85 4.39
CA SER A 116 -2.71 -3.68 4.79
C SER A 116 -2.22 -4.86 5.62
N SER A 117 -0.92 -5.13 5.59
CA SER A 117 -0.25 -6.02 6.54
C SER A 117 -0.43 -5.61 8.02
N MET A 118 -0.87 -4.37 8.28
CA MET A 118 -1.13 -3.88 9.64
C MET A 118 -2.34 -4.54 10.31
N VAL A 119 -3.17 -5.28 9.59
CA VAL A 119 -4.20 -6.14 10.21
C VAL A 119 -3.57 -7.26 11.03
N PHE A 120 -2.32 -7.63 10.72
CA PHE A 120 -1.49 -8.60 11.44
C PHE A 120 -0.52 -7.96 12.45
N GLU A 121 -0.74 -6.71 12.85
CA GLU A 121 0.13 -5.98 13.79
C GLU A 121 0.53 -6.79 15.03
N ARG A 122 -0.36 -7.65 15.50
CA ARG A 122 -0.20 -8.46 16.71
C ARG A 122 -0.10 -9.96 16.43
N ALA A 123 0.26 -10.34 15.20
CA ALA A 123 0.50 -11.74 14.87
C ALA A 123 1.64 -12.32 15.71
N THR A 124 1.51 -13.58 16.10
CA THR A 124 2.49 -14.35 16.88
C THR A 124 2.99 -15.59 16.14
N GLU A 125 2.34 -15.92 15.02
CA GLU A 125 2.68 -17.08 14.19
C GLU A 125 3.19 -16.60 12.82
N TYR A 126 4.27 -17.25 12.35
CA TYR A 126 4.97 -16.87 11.11
C TYR A 126 5.44 -18.12 10.34
N PRO A 127 5.43 -18.08 8.98
CA PRO A 127 4.90 -16.98 8.18
C PRO A 127 3.39 -16.80 8.41
N THR A 128 2.93 -15.52 8.34
CA THR A 128 1.53 -15.18 8.61
C THR A 128 0.67 -15.50 7.40
N THR A 129 -0.26 -16.45 7.52
CA THR A 129 -1.25 -16.78 6.49
C THR A 129 -2.43 -15.82 6.52
N GLU A 130 -3.27 -15.82 5.48
CA GLU A 130 -4.48 -15.00 5.41
C GLU A 130 -5.47 -15.33 6.54
N GLU A 131 -5.58 -16.60 6.93
CA GLU A 131 -6.47 -17.06 8.00
C GLU A 131 -6.10 -16.52 9.38
N HIS A 132 -4.83 -16.17 9.60
CA HIS A 132 -4.38 -15.60 10.87
C HIS A 132 -5.08 -14.27 11.20
N VAL A 133 -5.70 -13.58 10.23
CA VAL A 133 -6.47 -12.36 10.52
C VAL A 133 -7.60 -12.59 11.53
N PHE A 134 -8.20 -13.78 11.53
CA PHE A 134 -9.27 -14.15 12.45
C PHE A 134 -8.77 -14.61 13.83
N GLN A 135 -7.49 -14.92 13.94
CA GLN A 135 -6.86 -15.43 15.16
C GLN A 135 -5.99 -14.35 15.83
N THR A 136 -5.51 -13.38 15.05
CA THR A 136 -4.69 -12.28 15.55
C THR A 136 -5.53 -11.33 16.39
N PRO A 137 -5.07 -10.93 17.59
CA PRO A 137 -5.77 -9.92 18.35
C PRO A 137 -5.88 -8.61 17.58
N MET A 138 -6.98 -7.87 17.79
CA MET A 138 -7.24 -6.58 17.14
C MET A 138 -6.01 -5.65 17.20
N PRO A 139 -5.65 -4.99 16.08
CA PRO A 139 -4.55 -4.02 16.05
C PRO A 139 -4.69 -2.93 17.12
N ARG A 140 -3.57 -2.48 17.69
CA ARG A 140 -3.52 -1.36 18.64
C ARG A 140 -3.44 -0.02 17.94
N SER A 141 -2.81 0.03 16.77
CA SER A 141 -2.75 1.25 15.98
C SER A 141 -4.11 1.59 15.36
N ALA A 142 -4.46 2.87 15.32
CA ALA A 142 -5.66 3.35 14.66
C ALA A 142 -5.66 3.00 13.17
N TYR A 143 -4.49 2.99 12.52
CA TYR A 143 -4.35 2.59 11.12
C TYR A 143 -4.64 1.11 10.91
N GLY A 144 -4.00 0.22 11.68
CA GLY A 144 -4.26 -1.23 11.58
C GLY A 144 -5.73 -1.56 11.86
N PHE A 145 -6.30 -0.93 12.90
CA PHE A 145 -7.73 -1.04 13.20
C PHE A 145 -8.61 -0.58 12.02
N SER A 146 -8.32 0.60 11.44
CA SER A 146 -9.13 1.11 10.33
C SER A 146 -9.07 0.18 9.11
N LYS A 147 -7.90 -0.40 8.80
CA LYS A 147 -7.76 -1.37 7.70
C LYS A 147 -8.51 -2.67 7.96
N MET A 148 -8.47 -3.17 9.19
CA MET A 148 -9.26 -4.34 9.61
C MET A 148 -10.77 -4.04 9.53
N ALA A 149 -11.21 -2.85 9.97
CA ALA A 149 -12.59 -2.42 9.84
C ALA A 149 -13.07 -2.45 8.38
N GLY A 150 -12.26 -1.95 7.43
CA GLY A 150 -12.59 -2.01 6.00
C GLY A 150 -12.79 -3.43 5.46
N GLU A 151 -12.03 -4.41 5.97
CA GLU A 151 -12.26 -5.83 5.62
C GLU A 151 -13.60 -6.33 6.17
N VAL A 152 -13.96 -5.93 7.40
CA VAL A 152 -15.26 -6.25 8.00
C VAL A 152 -16.39 -5.61 7.20
N TRP A 153 -16.25 -4.34 6.77
CA TRP A 153 -17.23 -3.66 5.92
C TRP A 153 -17.47 -4.42 4.61
N CYS A 154 -16.39 -4.89 3.94
CA CYS A 154 -16.53 -5.66 2.70
C CYS A 154 -17.28 -6.98 2.91
N ARG A 155 -16.95 -7.72 3.97
CA ARG A 155 -17.60 -8.99 4.28
C ARG A 155 -19.06 -8.78 4.69
N ALA A 156 -19.34 -7.78 5.53
CA ALA A 156 -20.71 -7.46 5.95
C ALA A 156 -21.58 -7.03 4.76
N ALA A 157 -21.07 -6.21 3.85
CA ALA A 157 -21.78 -5.82 2.63
C ALA A 157 -22.04 -7.02 1.69
N HIS A 158 -21.13 -8.00 1.67
CA HIS A 158 -21.38 -9.26 0.98
C HIS A 158 -22.49 -10.09 1.65
N ASP A 159 -22.41 -10.27 2.97
CA ASP A 159 -23.35 -11.10 3.71
C ASP A 159 -24.79 -10.54 3.65
N GLU A 160 -24.94 -9.21 3.65
CA GLU A 160 -26.25 -8.57 3.66
C GLU A 160 -26.80 -8.26 2.26
N HIS A 161 -25.92 -7.85 1.33
CA HIS A 161 -26.32 -7.32 0.03
C HIS A 161 -25.72 -8.08 -1.17
N GLY A 162 -24.85 -9.07 -0.92
CA GLY A 162 -24.23 -9.86 -1.98
C GLY A 162 -23.09 -9.16 -2.71
N LEU A 163 -22.46 -8.11 -2.14
CA LEU A 163 -21.35 -7.41 -2.79
C LEU A 163 -20.23 -8.39 -3.20
N PRO A 164 -19.88 -8.49 -4.49
CA PRO A 164 -18.77 -9.33 -4.92
C PRO A 164 -17.44 -8.65 -4.55
N TYR A 165 -16.68 -9.24 -3.62
CA TYR A 165 -15.45 -8.61 -3.13
C TYR A 165 -14.19 -9.44 -3.33
N THR A 166 -13.05 -8.78 -3.25
CA THR A 166 -11.69 -9.34 -3.08
C THR A 166 -10.92 -8.45 -2.12
N ILE A 167 -10.13 -9.03 -1.22
CA ILE A 167 -9.29 -8.28 -0.28
C ILE A 167 -7.82 -8.53 -0.60
N CYS A 168 -7.04 -7.47 -0.75
CA CYS A 168 -5.59 -7.53 -0.95
C CYS A 168 -4.88 -6.88 0.25
N ARG A 169 -3.89 -7.57 0.84
CA ARG A 169 -3.08 -7.06 1.95
C ARG A 169 -1.63 -6.86 1.49
N PRO A 170 -1.28 -5.67 0.99
CA PRO A 170 0.11 -5.33 0.68
C PRO A 170 1.00 -5.34 1.92
N PHE A 171 2.22 -5.87 1.78
CA PHE A 171 3.25 -5.82 2.81
C PHE A 171 4.34 -4.84 2.42
N ASN A 172 4.59 -3.87 3.31
CA ASN A 172 5.69 -2.92 3.25
C ASN A 172 6.01 -2.44 1.84
N ALA A 173 5.01 -1.82 1.20
CA ALA A 173 5.14 -1.24 -0.13
C ALA A 173 6.29 -0.23 -0.21
N TYR A 174 7.11 -0.33 -1.24
CA TYR A 174 8.17 0.64 -1.54
C TYR A 174 8.38 0.73 -3.05
N GLY A 175 8.97 1.82 -3.50
CA GLY A 175 9.26 2.05 -4.91
C GLY A 175 9.14 3.52 -5.29
N PRO A 176 9.34 3.85 -6.58
CA PRO A 176 9.16 5.20 -7.10
C PRO A 176 7.74 5.74 -6.87
N GLY A 177 7.61 6.98 -6.36
CA GLY A 177 6.31 7.64 -6.19
C GLY A 177 6.02 8.17 -4.79
N GLU A 178 6.78 7.77 -3.77
CA GLU A 178 6.69 8.33 -2.43
C GLU A 178 7.87 9.25 -2.15
N MET A 179 7.56 10.54 -1.92
CA MET A 179 8.57 11.51 -1.48
C MET A 179 8.81 11.34 0.02
N PRO A 180 10.07 11.47 0.47
CA PRO A 180 10.37 11.56 1.90
C PRO A 180 9.77 12.84 2.49
N ASP A 181 9.57 12.85 3.81
CA ASP A 181 9.14 14.01 4.57
C ASP A 181 10.30 14.57 5.39
N ASP A 182 10.27 15.86 5.72
CA ASP A 182 11.30 16.47 6.58
C ASP A 182 11.21 15.98 8.02
N GLU A 183 10.01 15.60 8.46
CA GLU A 183 9.80 15.02 9.77
C GLU A 183 9.98 13.50 9.72
N PRO A 184 10.92 12.95 10.52
CA PRO A 184 11.17 11.51 10.57
C PRO A 184 9.94 10.69 10.94
N GLY A 185 9.69 9.61 10.20
CA GLY A 185 8.58 8.67 10.43
C GLY A 185 7.24 9.12 9.85
N ILE A 186 7.14 10.26 9.18
CA ILE A 186 5.95 10.67 8.40
C ILE A 186 5.88 9.90 7.09
N ALA A 187 7.00 9.81 6.35
CA ALA A 187 7.12 8.89 5.22
C ALA A 187 7.42 7.47 5.69
N HIS A 188 7.26 6.49 4.79
CA HIS A 188 7.69 5.12 5.06
C HIS A 188 9.22 4.99 5.15
N ALA A 189 9.70 3.88 5.71
CA ALA A 189 11.11 3.73 6.06
C ALA A 189 12.07 3.81 4.86
N VAL A 190 11.69 3.26 3.69
CA VAL A 190 12.59 3.24 2.52
C VAL A 190 12.89 4.65 2.01
N PRO A 191 11.90 5.50 1.66
CA PRO A 191 12.19 6.86 1.22
C PRO A 191 12.89 7.71 2.29
N ASP A 192 12.55 7.54 3.58
CA ASP A 192 13.21 8.26 4.68
C ASP A 192 14.69 7.89 4.79
N LEU A 193 15.03 6.60 4.75
CA LEU A 193 16.43 6.13 4.79
C LEU A 193 17.22 6.59 3.56
N ILE A 194 16.63 6.51 2.36
CA ILE A 194 17.29 7.00 1.14
C ILE A 194 17.61 8.49 1.26
N ARG A 195 16.66 9.32 1.71
CA ARG A 195 16.89 10.75 1.93
C ARG A 195 18.04 11.00 2.90
N LYS A 196 18.05 10.31 4.04
CA LYS A 196 19.12 10.42 5.05
C LYS A 196 20.49 10.11 4.46
N VAL A 197 20.61 9.02 3.71
CA VAL A 197 21.87 8.64 3.06
C VAL A 197 22.28 9.67 1.98
N LEU A 198 21.34 10.09 1.14
CA LEU A 198 21.61 11.09 0.09
C LEU A 198 22.00 12.47 0.66
N SER A 199 21.42 12.86 1.82
CA SER A 199 21.81 14.09 2.52
C SER A 199 23.13 14.00 3.28
N GLY A 200 23.80 12.85 3.27
CA GLY A 200 25.10 12.65 3.91
C GLY A 200 25.03 12.33 5.40
N GLN A 201 23.88 11.91 5.93
CA GLN A 201 23.79 11.56 7.34
C GLN A 201 24.71 10.37 7.68
N HIS A 202 25.55 10.53 8.68
CA HIS A 202 26.47 9.53 9.18
C HIS A 202 26.78 9.77 10.67
N PRO A 203 26.59 8.79 11.56
CA PRO A 203 25.98 7.46 11.34
C PRO A 203 24.54 7.54 10.85
N LEU A 204 24.07 6.50 10.09
CA LEU A 204 22.71 6.43 9.59
C LEU A 204 21.74 6.10 10.73
N GLN A 205 20.80 7.00 10.98
CA GLN A 205 19.82 6.85 12.06
C GLN A 205 18.67 5.92 11.65
N ILE A 206 18.44 4.90 12.50
CA ILE A 206 17.29 4.00 12.41
C ILE A 206 16.53 3.96 13.73
N PHE A 207 15.22 3.70 13.68
CA PHE A 207 14.42 3.51 14.89
C PHE A 207 14.56 2.06 15.40
N GLY A 208 14.71 1.90 16.72
CA GLY A 208 14.83 0.60 17.38
C GLY A 208 16.20 -0.07 17.17
N SER A 209 16.26 -1.37 17.45
CA SER A 209 17.51 -2.15 17.41
C SER A 209 18.01 -2.49 16.00
N GLY A 210 17.22 -2.27 14.97
CA GLY A 210 17.51 -2.74 13.62
C GLY A 210 17.24 -4.24 13.38
N ALA A 211 16.97 -5.02 14.44
CA ALA A 211 16.67 -6.45 14.33
C ALA A 211 15.20 -6.75 13.99
N GLN A 212 14.31 -5.76 14.04
CA GLN A 212 12.94 -5.92 13.59
C GLN A 212 12.91 -6.20 12.08
N THR A 213 12.01 -7.12 11.67
CA THR A 213 12.01 -7.60 10.28
C THR A 213 10.85 -7.07 9.46
N ARG A 214 11.08 -6.95 8.15
CA ARG A 214 10.10 -6.54 7.13
C ARG A 214 10.27 -7.39 5.87
N THR A 215 9.18 -7.54 5.16
CA THR A 215 9.18 -8.11 3.80
C THR A 215 8.83 -6.98 2.85
N LEU A 216 9.84 -6.42 2.19
CA LEU A 216 9.65 -5.30 1.26
C LEU A 216 9.08 -5.77 -0.07
N THR A 217 8.04 -5.13 -0.56
CA THR A 217 7.40 -5.46 -1.84
C THR A 217 7.37 -4.24 -2.73
N HIS A 218 7.92 -4.36 -3.94
CA HIS A 218 7.93 -3.26 -4.90
C HIS A 218 6.50 -2.91 -5.34
N ILE A 219 6.22 -1.62 -5.54
CA ILE A 219 4.87 -1.15 -5.89
C ILE A 219 4.34 -1.73 -7.20
N ASP A 220 5.21 -2.01 -8.17
CA ASP A 220 4.79 -2.61 -9.43
C ASP A 220 4.37 -4.07 -9.25
N ASP A 221 5.05 -4.83 -8.39
CA ASP A 221 4.60 -6.17 -8.00
C ASP A 221 3.29 -6.13 -7.24
N ILE A 222 3.13 -5.15 -6.32
CA ILE A 222 1.84 -4.96 -5.62
C ILE A 222 0.73 -4.66 -6.62
N ALA A 223 0.98 -3.78 -7.59
CA ALA A 223 0.00 -3.45 -8.63
C ALA A 223 -0.37 -4.69 -9.46
N ASP A 224 0.61 -5.49 -9.88
CA ASP A 224 0.37 -6.75 -10.58
C ASP A 224 -0.47 -7.71 -9.75
N GLY A 225 -0.17 -7.87 -8.46
CA GLY A 225 -0.90 -8.74 -7.54
C GLY A 225 -2.34 -8.29 -7.31
N VAL A 226 -2.57 -6.99 -7.11
CA VAL A 226 -3.91 -6.42 -6.93
C VAL A 226 -4.75 -6.59 -8.19
N VAL A 227 -4.17 -6.32 -9.38
CA VAL A 227 -4.87 -6.50 -10.65
C VAL A 227 -5.14 -7.98 -10.94
N ALA A 228 -4.20 -8.87 -10.64
CA ALA A 228 -4.40 -10.31 -10.77
C ALA A 228 -5.53 -10.82 -9.86
N ALA A 229 -5.59 -10.36 -8.60
CA ALA A 229 -6.64 -10.72 -7.67
C ALA A 229 -8.01 -10.19 -8.10
N MET A 230 -8.07 -8.93 -8.59
CA MET A 230 -9.30 -8.33 -9.14
C MET A 230 -9.82 -9.11 -10.35
N SER A 231 -8.94 -9.45 -11.29
CA SER A 231 -9.33 -10.01 -12.60
C SER A 231 -9.61 -11.51 -12.56
N SER A 232 -9.01 -12.23 -11.61
CA SER A 232 -9.16 -13.67 -11.51
C SER A 232 -10.54 -14.08 -10.96
N PRO A 233 -11.25 -15.02 -11.59
CA PRO A 233 -12.43 -15.64 -10.96
C PRO A 233 -12.11 -16.28 -9.60
N ALA A 234 -10.89 -16.81 -9.44
CA ALA A 234 -10.43 -17.39 -8.18
C ALA A 234 -10.21 -16.35 -7.05
N GLY A 235 -10.21 -15.06 -7.39
CA GLY A 235 -10.13 -13.97 -6.41
C GLY A 235 -11.47 -13.58 -5.78
N LEU A 236 -12.59 -14.10 -6.32
CA LEU A 236 -13.93 -13.74 -5.85
C LEU A 236 -14.18 -14.26 -4.43
N HIS A 237 -14.57 -13.37 -3.52
CA HIS A 237 -14.81 -13.59 -2.10
C HIS A 237 -13.58 -14.11 -1.32
N GLU A 238 -12.39 -13.85 -1.87
CA GLU A 238 -11.12 -14.28 -1.29
C GLU A 238 -10.28 -13.10 -0.81
N ASP A 239 -9.30 -13.42 0.02
CA ASP A 239 -8.31 -12.48 0.50
C ASP A 239 -6.89 -12.99 0.22
N PHE A 240 -5.95 -12.08 -0.01
CA PHE A 240 -4.58 -12.42 -0.39
C PHE A 240 -3.56 -11.53 0.30
N ASN A 241 -2.49 -12.15 0.80
CA ASN A 241 -1.26 -11.46 1.11
C ASN A 241 -0.52 -11.13 -0.20
N ILE A 242 -0.36 -9.86 -0.50
CA ILE A 242 0.34 -9.38 -1.70
C ILE A 242 1.74 -8.93 -1.27
N SER A 243 2.70 -9.83 -1.39
CA SER A 243 4.05 -9.62 -0.84
C SER A 243 5.13 -10.39 -1.61
N ALA A 244 6.37 -9.87 -1.54
CA ALA A 244 7.56 -10.69 -1.71
C ALA A 244 7.67 -11.71 -0.57
N SER A 245 8.60 -12.65 -0.65
CA SER A 245 8.80 -13.70 0.36
C SER A 245 10.03 -13.49 1.24
N GLU A 246 10.95 -12.60 0.84
CA GLU A 246 12.21 -12.37 1.52
C GLU A 246 12.00 -11.55 2.80
N GLU A 247 12.35 -12.13 3.95
CA GLU A 247 12.33 -11.44 5.24
C GLU A 247 13.70 -10.81 5.51
N LEU A 248 13.72 -9.49 5.71
CA LEU A 248 14.93 -8.72 5.97
C LEU A 248 14.82 -7.94 7.27
N THR A 249 15.91 -7.83 8.00
CA THR A 249 16.01 -6.90 9.14
C THR A 249 16.08 -5.46 8.65
N VAL A 250 15.67 -4.51 9.48
CA VAL A 250 15.80 -3.07 9.16
C VAL A 250 17.27 -2.68 8.98
N ALA A 251 18.21 -3.33 9.70
CA ALA A 251 19.64 -3.12 9.52
C ALA A 251 20.13 -3.58 8.13
N GLU A 252 19.64 -4.72 7.63
CA GLU A 252 19.95 -5.20 6.28
C GLU A 252 19.38 -4.28 5.22
N ILE A 253 18.11 -3.84 5.38
CA ILE A 253 17.48 -2.86 4.49
C ILE A 253 18.28 -1.56 4.45
N ALA A 254 18.73 -1.05 5.61
CA ALA A 254 19.53 0.16 5.69
C ALA A 254 20.88 0.01 4.98
N ARG A 255 21.53 -1.17 5.07
CA ARG A 255 22.78 -1.50 4.35
C ARG A 255 22.54 -1.54 2.83
N ILE A 256 21.49 -2.22 2.37
CA ILE A 256 21.12 -2.26 0.94
C ILE A 256 20.93 -0.84 0.38
N ILE A 257 20.23 0.02 1.13
CA ILE A 257 20.02 1.42 0.75
C ILE A 257 21.33 2.20 0.72
N TRP A 258 22.21 1.98 1.72
CA TRP A 258 23.52 2.62 1.81
C TRP A 258 24.35 2.33 0.55
N GLU A 259 24.45 1.05 0.19
CA GLU A 259 25.18 0.57 -0.99
C GLU A 259 24.56 1.07 -2.30
N ALA A 260 23.21 1.06 -2.40
CA ALA A 260 22.49 1.57 -3.57
C ALA A 260 22.64 3.10 -3.76
N CYS A 261 23.00 3.82 -2.69
CA CYS A 261 23.34 5.25 -2.75
C CYS A 261 24.81 5.51 -3.07
N ASP A 262 25.59 4.52 -3.52
CA ASP A 262 27.01 4.58 -3.86
C ASP A 262 27.91 4.99 -2.68
N ARG A 263 27.55 4.60 -1.46
CA ARG A 263 28.35 4.83 -0.26
C ARG A 263 29.28 3.64 0.00
N ASP A 264 30.46 3.92 0.54
CA ASP A 264 31.43 2.86 0.88
C ASP A 264 30.83 1.92 1.95
N PRO A 265 30.71 0.61 1.67
CA PRO A 265 30.23 -0.36 2.66
C PRO A 265 31.07 -0.42 3.94
N ALA A 266 32.38 -0.05 3.88
CA ALA A 266 33.25 -0.01 5.04
C ALA A 266 32.92 1.14 6.01
N GLU A 267 32.23 2.17 5.54
CA GLU A 267 31.79 3.30 6.35
C GLU A 267 30.38 3.10 6.91
N PHE A 268 29.71 1.97 6.65
CA PHE A 268 28.35 1.74 7.12
C PHE A 268 28.29 1.64 8.64
N GLU A 269 27.70 2.64 9.27
CA GLU A 269 27.50 2.72 10.72
C GLU A 269 26.06 3.13 11.02
N LEU A 270 25.45 2.50 12.05
CA LEU A 270 24.08 2.77 12.48
C LEU A 270 24.07 3.50 13.83
N GLU A 271 23.20 4.52 13.91
CA GLU A 271 22.77 5.13 15.17
C GLU A 271 21.34 4.69 15.49
N HIS A 272 21.14 4.15 16.69
CA HIS A 272 19.86 3.60 17.13
C HIS A 272 19.04 4.64 17.89
N LEU A 273 17.93 5.08 17.30
CA LEU A 273 16.96 5.97 17.94
C LEU A 273 15.93 5.15 18.77
N PRO A 274 15.28 5.79 19.77
CA PRO A 274 14.20 5.14 20.50
C PRO A 274 13.10 4.64 19.57
N THR A 275 12.58 3.43 19.85
CA THR A 275 11.47 2.85 19.09
C THR A 275 10.15 3.56 19.42
N PHE A 276 9.16 3.46 18.55
CA PHE A 276 7.81 3.94 18.79
C PHE A 276 7.07 3.03 19.78
N THR A 277 6.09 3.59 20.51
CA THR A 277 5.32 2.86 21.53
C THR A 277 4.60 1.62 20.98
N VAL A 278 4.19 1.67 19.72
CA VAL A 278 3.63 0.55 19.00
C VAL A 278 4.48 0.33 17.74
N ASP A 279 5.38 -0.65 17.81
CA ASP A 279 6.16 -1.09 16.65
C ASP A 279 5.98 -2.60 16.46
N VAL A 280 5.98 -3.03 15.21
CA VAL A 280 5.85 -4.44 14.85
C VAL A 280 7.23 -5.05 14.74
N VAL A 281 7.52 -6.01 15.62
CA VAL A 281 8.84 -6.66 15.67
C VAL A 281 9.10 -7.50 14.43
N ARG A 282 8.09 -8.22 13.93
CA ARG A 282 8.24 -9.12 12.78
C ARG A 282 7.06 -8.98 11.82
N ARG A 283 7.38 -8.89 10.51
CA ARG A 283 6.38 -8.95 9.42
C ARG A 283 6.88 -9.87 8.33
N TRP A 284 6.39 -11.09 8.36
CA TRP A 284 6.73 -12.12 7.40
C TRP A 284 5.48 -12.89 6.99
N PRO A 285 4.94 -12.66 5.78
CA PRO A 285 3.73 -13.33 5.30
C PRO A 285 4.00 -14.68 4.68
N ASP A 286 2.99 -15.55 4.70
CA ASP A 286 2.86 -16.63 3.73
C ASP A 286 2.31 -16.06 2.42
N VAL A 287 2.96 -16.36 1.31
CA VAL A 287 2.58 -15.89 -0.04
C VAL A 287 2.08 -17.03 -0.94
N SER A 288 1.94 -18.23 -0.39
CA SER A 288 1.61 -19.44 -1.14
C SER A 288 0.19 -19.42 -1.72
N LYS A 289 -0.76 -18.74 -1.05
CA LYS A 289 -2.14 -18.63 -1.52
C LYS A 289 -2.24 -17.84 -2.82
N ALA A 290 -1.60 -16.67 -2.89
CA ALA A 290 -1.57 -15.86 -4.12
C ALA A 290 -0.89 -16.62 -5.27
N LYS A 291 0.22 -17.29 -5.01
CA LYS A 291 0.89 -18.12 -6.02
C LYS A 291 0.00 -19.26 -6.53
N ARG A 292 -0.64 -20.00 -5.62
CA ARG A 292 -1.49 -21.17 -5.96
C ARG A 292 -2.75 -20.77 -6.69
N MET A 293 -3.45 -19.71 -6.24
CA MET A 293 -4.78 -19.37 -6.74
C MET A 293 -4.75 -18.37 -7.90
N LEU A 294 -3.80 -17.44 -7.89
CA LEU A 294 -3.70 -16.38 -8.89
C LEU A 294 -2.57 -16.62 -9.89
N GLY A 295 -1.66 -17.57 -9.62
CA GLY A 295 -0.43 -17.72 -10.38
C GLY A 295 0.54 -16.53 -10.24
N TRP A 296 0.34 -15.72 -9.20
CA TRP A 296 1.10 -14.50 -8.96
C TRP A 296 2.16 -14.68 -7.86
N GLU A 297 3.33 -14.13 -8.11
CA GLU A 297 4.40 -13.95 -7.13
C GLU A 297 5.18 -12.66 -7.45
N ALA A 298 5.74 -12.01 -6.43
CA ALA A 298 6.62 -10.86 -6.61
C ALA A 298 7.88 -11.24 -7.37
N ARG A 299 8.35 -10.39 -8.28
CA ARG A 299 9.46 -10.63 -9.19
C ARG A 299 10.62 -9.68 -9.03
N ILE A 300 10.36 -8.47 -8.52
CA ILE A 300 11.37 -7.42 -8.35
C ILE A 300 12.09 -7.66 -7.02
N GLY A 301 13.35 -8.05 -7.10
CA GLY A 301 14.21 -8.25 -5.93
C GLY A 301 14.48 -6.93 -5.19
N VAL A 302 14.75 -7.03 -3.88
CA VAL A 302 14.94 -5.84 -3.04
C VAL A 302 16.08 -4.93 -3.53
N HIS A 303 17.20 -5.50 -3.95
CA HIS A 303 18.35 -4.72 -4.47
C HIS A 303 17.99 -3.93 -5.73
N GLU A 304 17.27 -4.55 -6.67
CA GLU A 304 16.81 -3.91 -7.89
C GLU A 304 15.81 -2.80 -7.59
N GLY A 305 14.77 -3.10 -6.80
CA GLY A 305 13.72 -2.13 -6.49
C GLY A 305 14.23 -0.95 -5.65
N VAL A 306 15.20 -1.18 -4.74
CA VAL A 306 15.86 -0.10 -3.99
C VAL A 306 16.67 0.77 -4.93
N ALA A 307 17.45 0.20 -5.87
CA ALA A 307 18.20 0.98 -6.84
C ALA A 307 17.29 1.86 -7.72
N GLN A 308 16.16 1.32 -8.20
CA GLN A 308 15.14 2.09 -8.94
C GLN A 308 14.59 3.25 -8.09
N THR A 309 14.31 3.00 -6.82
CA THR A 309 13.76 4.02 -5.90
C THR A 309 14.79 5.12 -5.61
N VAL A 310 16.06 4.75 -5.41
CA VAL A 310 17.17 5.71 -5.22
C VAL A 310 17.34 6.61 -6.44
N GLN A 311 17.36 6.01 -7.64
CA GLN A 311 17.48 6.78 -8.88
C GLN A 311 16.33 7.77 -9.02
N TRP A 312 15.10 7.34 -8.81
CA TRP A 312 13.91 8.18 -8.89
C TRP A 312 13.95 9.33 -7.89
N LEU A 313 14.36 9.06 -6.63
CA LEU A 313 14.46 10.10 -5.60
C LEU A 313 15.57 11.12 -5.92
N ARG A 314 16.73 10.69 -6.41
CA ARG A 314 17.81 11.60 -6.86
C ARG A 314 17.31 12.58 -7.91
N GLU A 315 16.57 12.08 -8.92
CA GLU A 315 16.03 12.92 -9.99
C GLU A 315 15.01 13.95 -9.44
N ARG A 316 14.16 13.52 -8.51
CA ARG A 316 13.14 14.39 -7.90
C ARG A 316 13.72 15.44 -6.96
N LEU A 317 14.69 15.08 -6.14
CA LEU A 317 15.35 16.02 -5.24
C LEU A 317 16.15 17.06 -6.04
N ALA A 318 16.89 16.64 -7.05
CA ALA A 318 17.59 17.56 -7.93
C ALA A 318 16.67 18.53 -8.68
N ALA A 319 15.47 18.10 -9.06
CA ALA A 319 14.48 18.96 -9.71
C ALA A 319 13.77 19.94 -8.75
N ALA A 320 13.77 19.66 -7.44
CA ALA A 320 13.20 20.55 -6.42
C ALA A 320 14.18 21.67 -6.02
N ASP A 321 15.49 21.43 -6.18
CA ASP A 321 16.56 22.40 -5.88
C ASP A 321 16.88 23.34 -7.06
N ALA A 322 16.31 23.09 -8.25
CA ALA A 322 16.50 23.86 -9.48
C ALA A 322 15.38 24.87 -9.71
#